data_0f007db4da5859cfbe01d44d3d6e7068
#
_entry.id   0f007db4da5859cfbe01d44d3d6e7068
#
_cell.length_a   1.000
_cell.length_b   1.000
_cell.length_c   1.000
_cell.angle_alpha   90.00
_cell.angle_beta   90.00
_cell.angle_gamma   90.00
#
_symmetry.space_group_name_H-M   'P 1'
#
loop_
_entity.id
_entity.type
_entity.pdbx_description
1 polymer ?
#
loop_
_entity_poly.entity_id
_entity_poly.type
_entity_poly.pdbx_seq_one_letter_code
_entity_poly.pdbx_strand_id
1 'polypeptide(L)'
;FISWFNRGFLELRVIDWNTPASILERIIQYESVHAIQGWDDLRARLSGNRMCFAFFHPAMPDDPLVFVEVALTEGVPDAIGPLIDQTKEGDVGSVPDTVVFYSISNCHPGLAGVSFGNFLIKQVVEEVGKRYSRMKRFVTLSPIPGFCRWLATLETGIDLDELRSMAKTDSAKTCVLYTS
;
A
#
# COMPACT_ATOMS: atom_id res chain seq x y z
N PHE A 1 -5.61 27.81 1.98
CA PHE A 1 -5.17 26.55 1.35
C PHE A 1 -5.73 25.32 2.08
N ILE A 2 -5.60 25.23 3.41
CA ILE A 2 -6.09 24.05 4.19
C ILE A 2 -7.61 23.83 4.04
N SER A 3 -8.41 24.86 3.87
CA SER A 3 -9.88 24.71 3.72
C SER A 3 -10.29 24.10 2.36
N TRP A 4 -9.46 24.22 1.32
CA TRP A 4 -9.71 23.64 0.01
C TRP A 4 -9.52 22.12 -0.01
N PHE A 5 -8.64 21.62 0.87
CA PHE A 5 -8.42 20.20 1.06
C PHE A 5 -9.18 19.67 2.29
N ASN A 6 -10.33 20.28 2.59
CA ASN A 6 -11.21 19.74 3.61
C ASN A 6 -11.64 18.33 3.20
N ARG A 7 -11.44 17.39 4.11
CA ARG A 7 -11.72 15.95 3.93
C ARG A 7 -13.14 15.66 3.43
N GLY A 8 -14.09 16.55 3.71
CA GLY A 8 -15.47 16.44 3.24
C GLY A 8 -15.67 16.65 1.74
N PHE A 9 -14.67 17.17 1.02
CA PHE A 9 -14.73 17.33 -0.44
C PHE A 9 -14.04 16.20 -1.20
N LEU A 10 -13.32 15.32 -0.50
CA LEU A 10 -12.60 14.23 -1.16
C LEU A 10 -13.52 13.06 -1.45
N GLU A 11 -13.42 12.56 -2.66
CA GLU A 11 -14.16 11.42 -3.14
C GLU A 11 -13.26 10.18 -3.12
N LEU A 12 -13.65 9.14 -2.36
CA LEU A 12 -12.99 7.84 -2.39
C LEU A 12 -13.49 7.06 -3.60
N ARG A 13 -12.58 6.61 -4.44
CA ARG A 13 -12.87 5.72 -5.58
C ARG A 13 -12.06 4.44 -5.47
N VAL A 14 -12.68 3.35 -5.88
CA VAL A 14 -11.98 2.09 -6.15
C VAL A 14 -11.28 2.23 -7.50
N ILE A 15 -10.03 1.88 -7.54
CA ILE A 15 -9.25 1.78 -8.79
C ILE A 15 -9.29 0.33 -9.21
N ASP A 16 -9.84 0.08 -10.39
CA ASP A 16 -9.95 -1.24 -10.99
C ASP A 16 -9.61 -1.17 -12.48
N TRP A 17 -9.73 -2.29 -13.17
CA TRP A 17 -9.39 -2.35 -14.59
C TRP A 17 -10.38 -1.62 -15.52
N ASN A 18 -11.53 -1.16 -15.00
CA ASN A 18 -12.47 -0.30 -15.71
C ASN A 18 -12.17 1.20 -15.50
N THR A 19 -11.22 1.53 -14.62
CA THR A 19 -10.75 2.89 -14.42
C THR A 19 -10.11 3.43 -15.70
N PRO A 20 -10.33 4.69 -16.08
CA PRO A 20 -9.71 5.27 -17.27
C PRO A 20 -8.19 5.08 -17.31
N ALA A 21 -7.65 4.71 -18.47
CA ALA A 21 -6.22 4.43 -18.64
C ALA A 21 -5.32 5.59 -18.20
N SER A 22 -5.78 6.84 -18.38
CA SER A 22 -5.07 8.03 -17.92
C SER A 22 -4.87 8.08 -16.39
N ILE A 23 -5.82 7.55 -15.62
CA ILE A 23 -5.71 7.44 -14.16
C ILE A 23 -4.79 6.26 -13.80
N LEU A 24 -4.96 5.12 -14.48
CA LEU A 24 -4.12 3.94 -14.25
C LEU A 24 -2.63 4.24 -14.52
N GLU A 25 -2.34 5.00 -15.59
CA GLU A 25 -0.98 5.44 -15.90
C GLU A 25 -0.39 6.31 -14.79
N ARG A 26 -1.20 7.20 -14.20
CA ARG A 26 -0.77 8.02 -13.05
C ARG A 26 -0.51 7.18 -11.81
N ILE A 27 -1.30 6.15 -11.54
CA ILE A 27 -1.03 5.20 -10.44
C ILE A 27 0.36 4.55 -10.64
N ILE A 28 0.68 4.09 -11.85
CA ILE A 28 2.00 3.55 -12.17
C ILE A 28 3.10 4.58 -11.89
N GLN A 29 2.91 5.83 -12.32
CA GLN A 29 3.91 6.89 -12.18
C GLN A 29 4.12 7.35 -10.74
N TYR A 30 3.04 7.39 -9.95
CA TYR A 30 3.05 7.93 -8.59
C TYR A 30 3.40 6.91 -7.53
N GLU A 31 3.41 5.60 -7.85
CA GLU A 31 3.77 4.58 -6.87
C GLU A 31 5.24 4.71 -6.45
N SER A 32 5.44 5.16 -5.21
CA SER A 32 6.75 5.52 -4.67
C SER A 32 7.28 4.53 -3.64
N VAL A 33 6.45 3.64 -3.13
CA VAL A 33 6.82 2.67 -2.09
C VAL A 33 7.30 1.36 -2.72
N HIS A 34 6.51 0.82 -3.65
CA HIS A 34 6.79 -0.43 -4.36
C HIS A 34 6.55 -0.21 -5.85
N ALA A 35 7.53 0.36 -6.54
CA ALA A 35 7.44 0.75 -7.95
C ALA A 35 6.73 -0.29 -8.82
N ILE A 36 5.71 0.17 -9.57
CA ILE A 36 4.95 -0.66 -10.51
C ILE A 36 5.74 -0.75 -11.81
N GLN A 37 6.04 -1.99 -12.24
CA GLN A 37 6.89 -2.26 -13.39
C GLN A 37 6.14 -2.26 -14.73
N GLY A 38 5.04 -1.53 -14.83
CA GLY A 38 4.22 -1.40 -16.04
C GLY A 38 2.84 -2.01 -15.90
N TRP A 39 2.18 -2.18 -17.06
CA TRP A 39 0.75 -2.53 -17.10
C TRP A 39 0.43 -3.93 -16.56
N ASP A 40 1.31 -4.90 -16.77
CA ASP A 40 1.08 -6.27 -16.28
C ASP A 40 1.20 -6.36 -14.77
N ASP A 41 2.15 -5.62 -14.18
CA ASP A 41 2.29 -5.48 -12.73
C ASP A 41 1.06 -4.78 -12.14
N LEU A 42 0.65 -3.65 -12.71
CA LEU A 42 -0.57 -2.97 -12.26
C LEU A 42 -1.79 -3.91 -12.32
N ARG A 43 -1.93 -4.66 -13.42
CA ARG A 43 -3.03 -5.63 -13.56
C ARG A 43 -3.03 -6.65 -12.44
N ALA A 44 -1.88 -7.18 -12.09
CA ALA A 44 -1.73 -8.11 -10.98
C ALA A 44 -2.13 -7.50 -9.64
N ARG A 45 -1.81 -6.20 -9.42
CA ARG A 45 -2.16 -5.45 -8.20
C ARG A 45 -3.63 -5.03 -8.11
N LEU A 46 -4.36 -5.10 -9.21
CA LEU A 46 -5.80 -4.80 -9.26
C LEU A 46 -6.67 -6.06 -9.37
N SER A 47 -6.10 -7.25 -9.20
CA SER A 47 -6.79 -8.53 -9.39
C SER A 47 -6.73 -9.44 -8.16
N GLY A 48 -7.61 -10.44 -8.13
CA GLY A 48 -7.65 -11.47 -7.10
C GLY A 48 -8.00 -10.88 -5.73
N ASN A 49 -7.11 -11.07 -4.77
CA ASN A 49 -7.24 -10.60 -3.40
C ASN A 49 -6.60 -9.21 -3.16
N ARG A 50 -6.34 -8.45 -4.23
CA ARG A 50 -5.72 -7.12 -4.17
C ARG A 50 -6.70 -6.05 -4.60
N MET A 51 -6.58 -4.88 -4.00
CA MET A 51 -7.44 -3.72 -4.28
C MET A 51 -6.60 -2.46 -4.21
N CYS A 52 -7.01 -1.45 -4.99
CA CYS A 52 -6.46 -0.11 -4.91
C CYS A 52 -7.60 0.89 -4.70
N PHE A 53 -7.37 1.86 -3.82
CA PHE A 53 -8.31 2.95 -3.53
C PHE A 53 -7.57 4.27 -3.65
N ALA A 54 -8.24 5.29 -4.16
CA ALA A 54 -7.66 6.62 -4.28
C ALA A 54 -8.66 7.71 -3.88
N PHE A 55 -8.13 8.82 -3.34
CA PHE A 55 -8.88 10.04 -3.16
C PHE A 55 -8.69 10.97 -4.34
N PHE A 56 -9.83 11.52 -4.80
CA PHE A 56 -9.90 12.57 -5.82
C PHE A 56 -10.53 13.82 -5.24
N HIS A 57 -10.16 14.96 -5.82
CA HIS A 57 -10.84 16.22 -5.56
C HIS A 57 -11.77 16.55 -6.72
N PRO A 58 -13.01 17.06 -6.50
CA PRO A 58 -13.94 17.39 -7.59
C PRO A 58 -13.38 18.33 -8.66
N ALA A 59 -12.45 19.21 -8.28
CA ALA A 59 -11.77 20.10 -9.24
C ALA A 59 -10.67 19.39 -10.06
N MET A 60 -10.29 18.16 -9.71
CA MET A 60 -9.27 17.34 -10.36
C MET A 60 -9.75 15.88 -10.45
N PRO A 61 -10.84 15.62 -11.20
CA PRO A 61 -11.53 14.33 -11.15
C PRO A 61 -10.71 13.17 -11.74
N ASP A 62 -9.72 13.48 -12.58
CA ASP A 62 -8.88 12.51 -13.28
C ASP A 62 -7.46 12.44 -12.72
N ASP A 63 -7.19 13.11 -11.59
CA ASP A 63 -5.87 13.16 -10.98
C ASP A 63 -5.95 12.77 -9.49
N PRO A 64 -5.48 11.58 -9.10
CA PRO A 64 -5.54 11.13 -7.72
C PRO A 64 -4.64 11.99 -6.83
N LEU A 65 -5.08 12.29 -5.63
CA LEU A 65 -4.29 13.04 -4.63
C LEU A 65 -3.40 12.10 -3.81
N VAL A 66 -3.95 10.98 -3.42
CA VAL A 66 -3.31 9.93 -2.65
C VAL A 66 -4.00 8.61 -2.98
N PHE A 67 -3.24 7.53 -3.04
CA PHE A 67 -3.84 6.20 -3.17
C PHE A 67 -3.20 5.20 -2.23
N VAL A 68 -3.88 4.08 -2.03
CA VAL A 68 -3.46 2.98 -1.19
C VAL A 68 -3.68 1.65 -1.90
N GLU A 69 -2.68 0.80 -1.83
CA GLU A 69 -2.77 -0.59 -2.26
C GLU A 69 -3.01 -1.50 -1.07
N VAL A 70 -3.94 -2.42 -1.24
CA VAL A 70 -4.45 -3.30 -0.20
C VAL A 70 -4.44 -4.75 -0.66
N ALA A 71 -4.03 -5.66 0.21
CA ALA A 71 -4.16 -7.10 0.00
C ALA A 71 -5.04 -7.72 1.08
N LEU A 72 -5.83 -8.73 0.69
CA LEU A 72 -6.58 -9.58 1.59
C LEU A 72 -5.78 -10.86 1.82
N THR A 73 -5.47 -11.20 3.07
CA THR A 73 -4.62 -12.34 3.44
C THR A 73 -5.25 -13.19 4.52
N GLU A 74 -4.82 -14.44 4.62
CA GLU A 74 -5.03 -15.24 5.81
C GLU A 74 -3.91 -14.92 6.81
N GLY A 75 -4.29 -14.31 7.93
CA GLY A 75 -3.31 -13.86 8.91
C GLY A 75 -2.50 -12.63 8.49
N VAL A 76 -1.64 -12.21 9.40
CA VAL A 76 -0.72 -11.08 9.16
C VAL A 76 0.51 -11.60 8.43
N PRO A 77 0.83 -11.09 7.23
CA PRO A 77 2.02 -11.51 6.50
C PRO A 77 3.30 -10.98 7.17
N ASP A 78 4.36 -11.74 7.07
CA ASP A 78 5.70 -11.40 7.58
C ASP A 78 6.61 -10.77 6.52
N ALA A 79 6.16 -10.77 5.25
CA ALA A 79 6.91 -10.26 4.13
C ALA A 79 6.03 -9.58 3.08
N ILE A 80 6.61 -8.58 2.38
CA ILE A 80 5.93 -7.86 1.30
C ILE A 80 5.97 -8.64 -0.03
N GLY A 81 7.03 -9.41 -0.28
CA GLY A 81 7.25 -10.10 -1.55
C GLY A 81 6.04 -10.88 -2.07
N PRO A 82 5.45 -11.77 -1.26
CA PRO A 82 4.26 -12.50 -1.68
C PRO A 82 3.05 -11.63 -2.01
N LEU A 83 2.98 -10.39 -1.49
CA LEU A 83 1.89 -9.46 -1.75
C LEU A 83 2.03 -8.73 -3.09
N ILE A 84 3.27 -8.54 -3.58
CA ILE A 84 3.56 -7.85 -4.84
C ILE A 84 3.98 -8.80 -5.96
N ASP A 85 4.25 -10.07 -5.66
CA ASP A 85 4.67 -11.07 -6.64
C ASP A 85 3.53 -11.38 -7.62
N GLN A 86 3.78 -11.12 -8.90
CA GLN A 86 2.82 -11.32 -9.99
C GLN A 86 2.53 -12.81 -10.27
N THR A 87 3.44 -13.71 -9.89
CA THR A 87 3.36 -15.13 -10.20
C THR A 87 2.46 -15.92 -9.25
N LYS A 88 2.17 -15.33 -8.09
CA LYS A 88 1.29 -15.92 -7.08
C LYS A 88 -0.10 -15.32 -7.23
N GLU A 89 -0.94 -15.94 -8.03
CA GLU A 89 -2.39 -15.81 -7.83
C GLU A 89 -2.66 -16.16 -6.37
N GLY A 90 -3.29 -15.23 -5.62
CA GLY A 90 -3.54 -15.43 -4.20
C GLY A 90 -4.15 -16.82 -3.97
N ASP A 91 -3.64 -17.49 -2.95
CA ASP A 91 -3.96 -18.88 -2.63
C ASP A 91 -5.48 -19.10 -2.68
N VAL A 92 -5.94 -19.77 -3.74
CA VAL A 92 -7.37 -19.90 -4.11
C VAL A 92 -8.15 -20.73 -3.08
N GLY A 93 -7.46 -21.23 -2.05
CA GLY A 93 -8.04 -22.09 -1.00
C GLY A 93 -8.19 -21.43 0.37
N SER A 94 -7.55 -20.30 0.63
CA SER A 94 -7.61 -19.65 1.94
C SER A 94 -8.76 -18.63 2.03
N VAL A 95 -9.42 -18.58 3.19
CA VAL A 95 -10.43 -17.55 3.45
C VAL A 95 -9.75 -16.37 4.13
N PRO A 96 -9.62 -15.22 3.47
CA PRO A 96 -8.94 -14.07 4.04
C PRO A 96 -9.68 -13.54 5.27
N ASP A 97 -8.92 -13.18 6.31
CA ASP A 97 -9.41 -12.58 7.54
C ASP A 97 -8.69 -11.27 7.90
N THR A 98 -7.67 -10.92 7.13
CA THR A 98 -6.79 -9.77 7.38
C THR A 98 -6.71 -8.88 6.15
N VAL A 99 -6.78 -7.57 6.38
CA VAL A 99 -6.61 -6.51 5.39
C VAL A 99 -5.25 -5.88 5.60
N VAL A 100 -4.39 -5.92 4.59
CA VAL A 100 -3.02 -5.42 4.64
C VAL A 100 -2.88 -4.21 3.74
N PHE A 101 -2.61 -3.04 4.32
CA PHE A 101 -2.24 -1.82 3.59
C PHE A 101 -0.74 -1.85 3.36
N TYR A 102 -0.28 -2.11 2.15
CA TYR A 102 1.15 -2.31 1.88
C TYR A 102 1.81 -1.17 1.11
N SER A 103 1.04 -0.32 0.45
CA SER A 103 1.54 0.93 -0.13
C SER A 103 0.56 2.07 0.10
N ILE A 104 1.08 3.25 0.46
CA ILE A 104 0.34 4.51 0.54
C ILE A 104 1.20 5.56 -0.14
N SER A 105 0.75 6.05 -1.29
CA SER A 105 1.51 6.98 -2.12
C SER A 105 0.78 8.32 -2.28
N ASN A 106 1.48 9.42 -1.94
CA ASN A 106 1.05 10.77 -2.27
C ASN A 106 1.40 11.07 -3.72
N CYS A 107 0.43 11.55 -4.50
CA CYS A 107 0.62 11.80 -5.92
C CYS A 107 1.26 13.17 -6.22
N HIS A 108 1.17 14.11 -5.29
CA HIS A 108 1.64 15.49 -5.50
C HIS A 108 2.61 15.94 -4.41
N PRO A 109 3.79 16.46 -4.77
CA PRO A 109 4.76 16.99 -3.80
C PRO A 109 4.19 18.09 -2.92
N GLY A 110 3.26 18.90 -3.43
CA GLY A 110 2.58 19.96 -2.68
C GLY A 110 1.68 19.48 -1.55
N LEU A 111 1.41 18.19 -1.47
CA LEU A 111 0.64 17.56 -0.38
C LEU A 111 1.55 17.03 0.74
N ALA A 112 2.85 17.25 0.66
CA ALA A 112 3.78 16.87 1.72
C ALA A 112 3.38 17.55 3.04
N GLY A 113 3.26 16.76 4.11
CA GLY A 113 2.82 17.24 5.43
C GLY A 113 1.29 17.30 5.62
N VAL A 114 0.49 17.05 4.57
CA VAL A 114 -0.96 16.88 4.71
C VAL A 114 -1.27 15.42 5.05
N SER A 115 -1.89 15.18 6.19
CA SER A 115 -2.16 13.82 6.71
C SER A 115 -3.39 13.18 6.02
N PHE A 116 -3.30 12.96 4.70
CA PHE A 116 -4.35 12.27 3.95
C PHE A 116 -4.31 10.75 4.16
N GLY A 117 -3.12 10.18 4.30
CA GLY A 117 -2.95 8.72 4.39
C GLY A 117 -3.75 8.09 5.54
N ASN A 118 -3.69 8.68 6.73
CA ASN A 118 -4.47 8.18 7.88
C ASN A 118 -5.99 8.28 7.65
N PHE A 119 -6.45 9.34 6.98
CA PHE A 119 -7.86 9.49 6.65
C PHE A 119 -8.29 8.48 5.57
N LEU A 120 -7.45 8.29 4.54
CA LEU A 120 -7.67 7.29 3.49
C LEU A 120 -7.79 5.89 4.08
N ILE A 121 -6.87 5.49 4.97
CA ILE A 121 -6.91 4.19 5.63
C ILE A 121 -8.26 3.98 6.33
N LYS A 122 -8.73 4.95 7.11
CA LYS A 122 -10.00 4.85 7.84
C LYS A 122 -11.20 4.67 6.90
N GLN A 123 -11.24 5.42 5.81
CA GLN A 123 -12.31 5.29 4.81
C GLN A 123 -12.26 3.93 4.11
N VAL A 124 -11.07 3.44 3.78
CA VAL A 124 -10.90 2.12 3.16
C VAL A 124 -11.25 1.01 4.15
N VAL A 125 -10.92 1.13 5.44
CA VAL A 125 -11.35 0.18 6.49
C VAL A 125 -12.88 0.07 6.52
N GLU A 126 -13.59 1.21 6.48
CA GLU A 126 -15.06 1.22 6.44
C GLU A 126 -15.60 0.57 5.15
N GLU A 127 -15.01 0.89 4.00
CA GLU A 127 -15.47 0.38 2.70
C GLU A 127 -15.22 -1.13 2.58
N VAL A 128 -14.03 -1.60 2.96
CA VAL A 128 -13.67 -3.03 2.95
C VAL A 128 -14.51 -3.80 3.98
N GLY A 129 -14.72 -3.23 5.17
CA GLY A 129 -15.55 -3.83 6.22
C GLY A 129 -17.01 -4.03 5.80
N LYS A 130 -17.56 -3.12 4.97
CA LYS A 130 -18.90 -3.28 4.39
C LYS A 130 -18.97 -4.41 3.37
N ARG A 131 -17.92 -4.59 2.56
CA ARG A 131 -17.86 -5.62 1.50
C ARG A 131 -17.54 -7.00 2.04
N TYR A 132 -16.69 -7.07 3.06
CA TYR A 132 -16.11 -8.30 3.58
C TYR A 132 -16.32 -8.41 5.09
N SER A 133 -17.48 -8.85 5.51
CA SER A 133 -17.85 -8.96 6.95
C SER A 133 -16.97 -9.92 7.77
N ARG A 134 -16.13 -10.72 7.14
CA ARG A 134 -15.22 -11.67 7.79
C ARG A 134 -13.87 -11.07 8.17
N MET A 135 -13.55 -9.85 7.72
CA MET A 135 -12.29 -9.20 8.05
C MET A 135 -12.21 -8.88 9.53
N LYS A 136 -11.19 -9.39 10.20
CA LYS A 136 -10.99 -9.25 11.65
C LYS A 136 -9.83 -8.34 11.99
N ARG A 137 -8.86 -8.24 11.07
CA ARG A 137 -7.61 -7.51 11.29
C ARG A 137 -7.36 -6.54 10.16
N PHE A 138 -6.85 -5.36 10.52
CA PHE A 138 -6.42 -4.33 9.59
C PHE A 138 -5.02 -3.92 10.01
N VAL A 139 -4.04 -4.13 9.12
CA VAL A 139 -2.62 -3.90 9.41
C VAL A 139 -1.97 -3.07 8.31
N THR A 140 -0.95 -2.31 8.64
CA THR A 140 -0.10 -1.62 7.67
C THR A 140 1.27 -2.29 7.62
N LEU A 141 1.76 -2.52 6.41
CA LEU A 141 3.14 -2.90 6.12
C LEU A 141 3.83 -1.67 5.55
N SER A 142 4.69 -1.03 6.34
CA SER A 142 5.37 0.20 5.91
C SER A 142 6.87 0.05 6.04
N PRO A 143 7.65 0.43 5.01
CA PRO A 143 9.10 0.50 5.16
C PRO A 143 9.45 1.55 6.21
N ILE A 144 10.55 1.32 6.95
CA ILE A 144 11.10 2.30 7.89
C ILE A 144 12.29 2.99 7.21
N PRO A 145 12.11 4.19 6.66
CA PRO A 145 13.19 4.90 6.02
C PRO A 145 14.35 5.15 7.00
N GLY A 146 15.57 4.79 6.59
CA GLY A 146 16.77 5.03 7.41
C GLY A 146 17.03 4.02 8.53
N PHE A 147 16.16 3.03 8.74
CA PHE A 147 16.35 2.01 9.80
C PHE A 147 17.69 1.29 9.68
N CYS A 148 18.05 0.78 8.51
CA CYS A 148 19.32 0.11 8.30
C CYS A 148 20.52 1.04 8.54
N ARG A 149 20.38 2.35 8.19
CA ARG A 149 21.43 3.34 8.48
C ARG A 149 21.54 3.59 9.98
N TRP A 150 20.43 3.74 10.67
CA TRP A 150 20.40 3.89 12.13
C TRP A 150 20.95 2.64 12.81
N LEU A 151 20.56 1.44 12.40
CA LEU A 151 21.08 0.17 12.93
C LEU A 151 22.60 0.05 12.77
N ALA A 152 23.17 0.54 11.66
CA ALA A 152 24.60 0.58 11.43
C ALA A 152 25.34 1.55 12.37
N THR A 153 24.66 2.50 13.00
CA THR A 153 25.27 3.42 14.00
C THR A 153 25.27 2.84 15.41
N LEU A 154 24.53 1.76 15.64
CA LEU A 154 24.54 1.10 16.95
C LEU A 154 25.76 0.18 17.04
N GLU A 155 26.53 0.34 18.13
CA GLU A 155 27.62 -0.58 18.51
C GLU A 155 27.02 -1.88 19.12
N THR A 156 26.17 -2.58 18.38
CA THR A 156 25.35 -3.68 18.95
C THR A 156 25.96 -5.06 18.77
N GLY A 157 27.13 -5.19 18.17
CA GLY A 157 27.69 -6.53 17.84
C GLY A 157 26.82 -7.35 16.86
N ILE A 158 25.77 -6.76 16.31
CA ILE A 158 24.92 -7.37 15.29
C ILE A 158 25.68 -7.28 13.96
N ASP A 159 25.95 -8.43 13.35
CA ASP A 159 26.55 -8.48 12.01
C ASP A 159 25.52 -8.03 10.97
N LEU A 160 25.70 -6.79 10.49
CA LEU A 160 24.84 -6.21 9.46
C LEU A 160 24.95 -6.93 8.12
N ASP A 161 26.10 -7.56 7.84
CA ASP A 161 26.29 -8.29 6.60
C ASP A 161 25.60 -9.66 6.67
N GLU A 162 25.52 -10.27 7.86
CA GLU A 162 24.67 -11.43 8.11
C GLU A 162 23.21 -11.10 7.94
N LEU A 163 22.71 -9.99 8.54
CA LEU A 163 21.34 -9.53 8.35
C LEU A 163 21.01 -9.19 6.89
N ARG A 164 21.93 -8.57 6.17
CA ARG A 164 21.77 -8.29 4.73
C ARG A 164 21.80 -9.57 3.89
N SER A 165 22.59 -10.55 4.27
CA SER A 165 22.63 -11.87 3.63
C SER A 165 21.31 -12.60 3.83
N MET A 166 20.79 -12.61 5.05
CA MET A 166 19.47 -13.17 5.36
C MET A 166 18.35 -12.45 4.60
N ALA A 167 18.43 -11.13 4.49
CA ALA A 167 17.46 -10.33 3.73
C ALA A 167 17.54 -10.53 2.21
N LYS A 168 18.72 -10.93 1.67
CA LYS A 168 18.90 -11.23 0.24
C LYS A 168 18.45 -12.63 -0.13
N THR A 169 18.58 -13.59 0.78
CA THR A 169 18.10 -14.97 0.58
C THR A 169 16.59 -15.09 0.67
N ASP A 170 15.96 -14.16 1.39
CA ASP A 170 14.50 -14.03 1.52
C ASP A 170 14.15 -12.68 0.86
N SER A 171 13.89 -12.70 -0.46
CA SER A 171 13.85 -11.50 -1.33
C SER A 171 12.72 -10.48 -1.00
N ALA A 172 12.36 -10.31 0.26
CA ALA A 172 11.37 -9.36 0.71
C ALA A 172 11.30 -9.09 2.21
N LYS A 173 12.29 -9.40 3.01
CA LYS A 173 12.27 -8.93 4.41
C LYS A 173 12.67 -7.47 4.51
N THR A 174 11.82 -6.62 3.95
CA THR A 174 11.73 -5.22 4.36
C THR A 174 11.34 -5.21 5.83
N CYS A 175 12.05 -4.43 6.64
CA CYS A 175 11.75 -4.29 8.06
C CYS A 175 10.31 -3.82 8.24
N VAL A 176 9.46 -4.67 8.80
CA VAL A 176 8.04 -4.42 8.96
C VAL A 176 7.78 -4.06 10.41
N LEU A 177 7.24 -2.87 10.66
CA LEU A 177 6.64 -2.52 11.94
C LEU A 177 5.12 -2.62 11.84
N TYR A 178 4.55 -3.36 12.77
CA TYR A 178 3.11 -3.45 12.95
C TYR A 178 2.64 -2.29 13.83
N THR A 179 1.65 -1.55 13.36
CA THR A 179 0.89 -0.63 14.19
C THR A 179 -0.53 -1.15 14.29
N SER A 180 -0.92 -1.55 15.47
CA SER A 180 -2.31 -1.85 15.83
C SER A 180 -3.13 -0.58 15.99
#